data_cf52a56b08c2cc03097f8c245a4f5273
#
_entry.id   cf52a56b08c2cc03097f8c245a4f5273
#
_cell.length_a   1.000
_cell.length_b   1.000
_cell.length_c   1.000
_cell.angle_alpha   90.00
_cell.angle_beta   90.00
_cell.angle_gamma   90.00
#
_symmetry.space_group_name_H-M   'P 1'
#
loop_
_entity.id
_entity.type
_entity.pdbx_description
1 polymer ?
#
loop_
_entity_poly.entity_id
_entity_poly.type
_entity_poly.pdbx_seq_one_letter_code
_entity_poly.pdbx_strand_id
1 'polypeptide(L)'
;MKNILILFFITSLSISLCAQDKVVLKQTFIKVKPGNNYAEDLKTKFGEMAQKRIDAGWQSGWHLWEVVGNPQAPFTHLIVEPMTITQMEKERTREGWLKMRKEAVPSMTDSDWRTFMEDVREKREIVAEAMFVTVKDIKRDSKVNLPDNVGVVNWMKVKEGKFKTYENMEKSLYSSGLNKNGLRTGWSLGKRIDKYGIDLYWNYFTVDWFANYTDYVKNAANIPAWDADKGYQSMMKVRDLRESVVIRKVIMLN
;
A
#
# COMPACT_ATOMS: atom_id res chain seq x y z
N MET A 1 46.78 -28.23 17.36
CA MET A 1 45.55 -28.32 16.56
C MET A 1 44.28 -28.07 17.41
N LYS A 2 44.25 -27.07 18.32
CA LYS A 2 43.06 -26.75 19.15
C LYS A 2 42.44 -25.36 18.88
N ASN A 3 43.03 -24.56 18.00
CA ASN A 3 42.62 -23.15 17.82
C ASN A 3 41.81 -22.88 16.54
N ILE A 4 41.50 -23.89 15.73
CA ILE A 4 40.74 -23.72 14.47
C ILE A 4 39.22 -23.90 14.67
N LEU A 5 38.77 -24.53 15.76
CA LEU A 5 37.36 -24.79 15.99
C LEU A 5 36.55 -23.59 16.51
N ILE A 6 37.21 -22.57 17.08
CA ILE A 6 36.55 -21.38 17.66
C ILE A 6 36.18 -20.34 16.60
N LEU A 7 36.91 -20.32 15.47
CA LEU A 7 36.65 -19.33 14.40
C LEU A 7 35.43 -19.64 13.56
N PHE A 8 34.99 -20.90 13.49
CA PHE A 8 33.82 -21.31 12.70
C PHE A 8 32.49 -21.06 13.41
N PHE A 9 32.51 -20.91 14.74
CA PHE A 9 31.25 -20.65 15.52
C PHE A 9 30.85 -19.19 15.56
N ILE A 10 31.79 -18.26 15.33
CA ILE A 10 31.56 -16.80 15.38
C ILE A 10 31.02 -16.31 14.05
N THR A 11 31.30 -16.98 12.92
CA THR A 11 30.80 -16.58 11.59
C THR A 11 29.36 -17.02 11.32
N SER A 12 28.82 -18.01 12.06
CA SER A 12 27.44 -18.45 11.90
C SER A 12 26.41 -17.61 12.68
N LEU A 13 26.85 -16.79 13.66
CA LEU A 13 25.96 -15.90 14.40
C LEU A 13 25.72 -14.53 13.72
N SER A 14 26.51 -14.18 12.70
CA SER A 14 26.44 -12.86 12.07
C SER A 14 25.43 -12.75 10.92
N ILE A 15 24.79 -13.85 10.52
CA ILE A 15 23.86 -13.87 9.37
C ILE A 15 22.41 -13.62 9.79
N SER A 16 22.09 -13.67 11.08
CA SER A 16 20.70 -13.53 11.57
C SER A 16 20.24 -12.09 11.85
N LEU A 17 21.07 -11.06 11.61
CA LEU A 17 20.79 -9.68 12.05
C LEU A 17 20.27 -8.73 10.96
N CYS A 18 19.95 -9.21 9.76
CA CYS A 18 19.46 -8.36 8.66
C CYS A 18 18.15 -8.82 8.01
N ALA A 19 17.35 -9.63 8.68
CA ALA A 19 15.95 -9.82 8.27
C ALA A 19 15.09 -8.77 8.97
N GLN A 20 15.24 -7.50 8.61
CA GLN A 20 14.21 -6.52 8.88
C GLN A 20 12.93 -7.05 8.25
N ASP A 21 11.92 -7.38 9.07
CA ASP A 21 10.66 -7.96 8.61
C ASP A 21 10.10 -7.10 7.47
N LYS A 22 10.12 -7.68 6.25
CA LYS A 22 9.60 -6.98 5.09
C LYS A 22 8.13 -6.70 5.30
N VAL A 23 7.73 -5.46 5.08
CA VAL A 23 6.32 -5.07 5.13
C VAL A 23 5.64 -5.51 3.85
N VAL A 24 4.59 -6.31 4.02
CA VAL A 24 3.65 -6.71 2.97
C VAL A 24 2.42 -5.82 3.08
N LEU A 25 1.98 -5.29 1.95
CA LEU A 25 0.80 -4.45 1.83
C LEU A 25 -0.28 -5.24 1.10
N LYS A 26 -1.36 -5.63 1.79
CA LYS A 26 -2.57 -6.10 1.12
C LYS A 26 -3.35 -4.87 0.68
N GLN A 27 -3.67 -4.78 -0.61
CA GLN A 27 -4.49 -3.73 -1.21
C GLN A 27 -5.81 -4.30 -1.66
N THR A 28 -6.92 -3.68 -1.23
CA THR A 28 -8.29 -4.00 -1.68
C THR A 28 -8.88 -2.79 -2.39
N PHE A 29 -9.22 -2.96 -3.66
CA PHE A 29 -9.77 -1.94 -4.54
C PHE A 29 -11.29 -2.02 -4.53
N ILE A 30 -11.97 -0.94 -4.16
CA ILE A 30 -13.41 -0.92 -3.93
C ILE A 30 -14.07 0.11 -4.86
N LYS A 31 -15.09 -0.32 -5.58
CA LYS A 31 -16.02 0.55 -6.31
C LYS A 31 -17.28 0.70 -5.47
N VAL A 32 -17.51 1.87 -4.90
CA VAL A 32 -18.75 2.19 -4.18
C VAL A 32 -19.82 2.57 -5.21
N LYS A 33 -21.02 2.01 -5.07
CA LYS A 33 -22.15 2.36 -5.93
C LYS A 33 -22.63 3.78 -5.61
N PRO A 34 -23.04 4.57 -6.60
CA PRO A 34 -23.52 5.94 -6.40
C PRO A 34 -24.65 6.02 -5.37
N GLY A 35 -24.67 7.09 -4.58
CA GLY A 35 -25.71 7.35 -3.59
C GLY A 35 -25.55 6.62 -2.25
N ASN A 36 -24.51 5.80 -2.07
CA ASN A 36 -24.25 5.07 -0.83
C ASN A 36 -23.20 5.76 0.03
N ASN A 37 -23.43 5.78 1.34
CA ASN A 37 -22.46 6.28 2.34
C ASN A 37 -21.57 5.17 2.90
N TYR A 38 -20.97 4.37 2.02
CA TYR A 38 -20.12 3.24 2.41
C TYR A 38 -18.85 3.67 3.15
N ALA A 39 -18.34 4.87 2.86
CA ALA A 39 -17.16 5.39 3.55
C ALA A 39 -17.37 5.53 5.07
N GLU A 40 -18.60 5.84 5.52
CA GLU A 40 -18.92 5.93 6.94
C GLU A 40 -18.95 4.55 7.61
N ASP A 41 -19.49 3.53 6.95
CA ASP A 41 -19.42 2.14 7.43
C ASP A 41 -17.98 1.68 7.58
N LEU A 42 -17.10 2.05 6.64
CA LEU A 42 -15.67 1.76 6.70
C LEU A 42 -14.99 2.45 7.88
N LYS A 43 -15.29 3.74 8.12
CA LYS A 43 -14.68 4.48 9.22
C LYS A 43 -15.09 3.93 10.59
N THR A 44 -16.35 3.56 10.75
CA THR A 44 -16.90 3.11 12.02
C THR A 44 -16.68 1.62 12.22
N LYS A 45 -17.61 0.76 11.81
CA LYS A 45 -17.61 -0.66 12.12
C LYS A 45 -16.37 -1.42 11.61
N PHE A 46 -15.92 -1.12 10.36
CA PHE A 46 -14.71 -1.75 9.85
C PHE A 46 -13.45 -1.17 10.48
N GLY A 47 -13.42 0.13 10.81
CA GLY A 47 -12.31 0.75 11.55
C GLY A 47 -12.13 0.13 12.95
N GLU A 48 -13.23 -0.07 13.70
CA GLU A 48 -13.20 -0.73 14.99
C GLU A 48 -12.70 -2.18 14.89
N MET A 49 -13.16 -2.93 13.87
CA MET A 49 -12.66 -4.27 13.58
C MET A 49 -11.17 -4.27 13.20
N ALA A 50 -10.75 -3.28 12.42
CA ALA A 50 -9.35 -3.13 12.03
C ALA A 50 -8.45 -2.83 13.23
N GLN A 51 -8.89 -1.96 14.14
CA GLN A 51 -8.17 -1.68 15.38
C GLN A 51 -7.99 -2.94 16.23
N LYS A 52 -9.03 -3.76 16.39
CA LYS A 52 -8.92 -5.04 17.11
C LYS A 52 -7.95 -6.02 16.45
N ARG A 53 -7.86 -6.02 15.11
CA ARG A 53 -6.86 -6.83 14.39
C ARG A 53 -5.43 -6.33 14.60
N ILE A 54 -5.25 -5.01 14.72
CA ILE A 54 -3.97 -4.40 15.07
C ILE A 54 -3.59 -4.77 16.50
N ASP A 55 -4.49 -4.58 17.47
CA ASP A 55 -4.29 -4.90 18.88
C ASP A 55 -3.93 -6.38 19.09
N ALA A 56 -4.56 -7.28 18.32
CA ALA A 56 -4.27 -8.70 18.32
C ALA A 56 -2.97 -9.07 17.58
N GLY A 57 -2.29 -8.11 16.96
CA GLY A 57 -1.08 -8.30 16.20
C GLY A 57 -1.28 -9.13 14.93
N TRP A 58 -2.45 -9.07 14.29
CA TRP A 58 -2.73 -9.71 13.00
C TRP A 58 -2.30 -8.86 11.82
N GLN A 59 -2.17 -7.56 12.00
CA GLN A 59 -1.70 -6.57 11.05
C GLN A 59 -1.06 -5.41 11.81
N SER A 60 -0.24 -4.62 11.16
CA SER A 60 0.42 -3.45 11.73
C SER A 60 -0.27 -2.14 11.44
N GLY A 61 -1.31 -2.17 10.60
CA GLY A 61 -2.10 -0.97 10.30
C GLY A 61 -3.29 -1.27 9.39
N TRP A 62 -4.16 -0.28 9.24
CA TRP A 62 -5.30 -0.29 8.33
C TRP A 62 -5.56 1.13 7.83
N HIS A 63 -5.41 1.34 6.53
CA HIS A 63 -5.50 2.66 5.92
C HIS A 63 -6.60 2.68 4.87
N LEU A 64 -7.53 3.63 4.98
CA LEU A 64 -8.57 3.88 4.00
C LEU A 64 -8.29 5.16 3.24
N TRP A 65 -8.33 5.04 1.93
CA TRP A 65 -8.11 6.11 0.97
C TRP A 65 -9.32 6.26 0.07
N GLU A 66 -9.68 7.48 -0.30
CA GLU A 66 -10.64 7.77 -1.38
C GLU A 66 -9.91 8.27 -2.63
N VAL A 67 -10.40 7.91 -3.80
CA VAL A 67 -9.93 8.45 -5.09
C VAL A 67 -10.57 9.81 -5.29
N VAL A 68 -9.76 10.82 -5.62
CA VAL A 68 -10.23 12.19 -5.83
C VAL A 68 -9.94 12.68 -7.24
N GLY A 69 -10.84 13.51 -7.78
CA GLY A 69 -10.64 14.18 -9.06
C GLY A 69 -10.77 13.28 -10.32
N ASN A 70 -11.10 12.00 -10.18
CA ASN A 70 -11.28 11.10 -11.32
C ASN A 70 -12.56 10.24 -11.20
N PRO A 71 -13.71 10.72 -11.70
CA PRO A 71 -14.96 9.95 -11.67
C PRO A 71 -14.94 8.70 -12.58
N GLN A 72 -13.99 8.61 -13.50
CA GLN A 72 -13.81 7.47 -14.42
C GLN A 72 -12.87 6.41 -13.85
N ALA A 73 -12.29 6.63 -12.66
CA ALA A 73 -11.41 5.65 -12.05
C ALA A 73 -12.11 4.28 -11.90
N PRO A 74 -11.38 3.17 -12.08
CA PRO A 74 -11.96 1.83 -11.99
C PRO A 74 -12.45 1.50 -10.58
N PHE A 75 -11.98 2.21 -9.55
CA PHE A 75 -12.39 2.09 -8.15
C PHE A 75 -12.50 3.47 -7.50
N THR A 76 -13.23 3.56 -6.38
CA THR A 76 -13.47 4.81 -5.64
C THR A 76 -12.70 4.88 -4.33
N HIS A 77 -12.38 3.73 -3.76
CA HIS A 77 -11.66 3.62 -2.49
C HIS A 77 -10.59 2.53 -2.56
N LEU A 78 -9.53 2.74 -1.79
CA LEU A 78 -8.43 1.79 -1.61
C LEU A 78 -8.24 1.53 -0.12
N ILE A 79 -8.29 0.27 0.28
CA ILE A 79 -7.87 -0.16 1.62
C ILE A 79 -6.46 -0.73 1.49
N VAL A 80 -5.57 -0.31 2.39
CA VAL A 80 -4.21 -0.85 2.51
C VAL A 80 -4.02 -1.41 3.91
N GLU A 81 -3.68 -2.69 3.99
CA GLU A 81 -3.40 -3.40 5.25
C GLU A 81 -1.90 -3.77 5.27
N PRO A 82 -1.05 -2.98 5.96
CA PRO A 82 0.34 -3.35 6.16
C PRO A 82 0.46 -4.50 7.18
N MET A 83 1.33 -5.48 6.87
CA MET A 83 1.60 -6.64 7.70
C MET A 83 3.08 -7.02 7.60
N THR A 84 3.66 -7.52 8.68
CA THR A 84 4.94 -8.23 8.61
C THR A 84 4.72 -9.67 8.15
N ILE A 85 5.79 -10.37 7.73
CA ILE A 85 5.72 -11.79 7.39
C ILE A 85 5.24 -12.60 8.59
N THR A 86 5.75 -12.31 9.79
CA THR A 86 5.33 -12.96 11.04
C THR A 86 3.84 -12.78 11.32
N GLN A 87 3.28 -11.60 11.03
CA GLN A 87 1.84 -11.36 11.17
C GLN A 87 1.02 -12.14 10.13
N MET A 88 1.54 -12.34 8.93
CA MET A 88 0.87 -13.15 7.90
C MET A 88 0.81 -14.63 8.26
N GLU A 89 1.83 -15.16 8.93
CA GLU A 89 1.91 -16.55 9.40
C GLU A 89 1.05 -16.83 10.64
N LYS A 90 0.61 -15.77 11.33
CA LYS A 90 -0.20 -15.92 12.56
C LYS A 90 -1.52 -16.61 12.24
N GLU A 91 -1.83 -17.65 12.99
CA GLU A 91 -3.09 -18.38 12.85
C GLU A 91 -4.29 -17.46 13.14
N ARG A 92 -5.28 -17.51 12.25
CA ARG A 92 -6.52 -16.71 12.33
C ARG A 92 -7.71 -17.63 12.39
N THR A 93 -8.02 -18.12 13.61
CA THR A 93 -9.15 -19.02 13.81
C THR A 93 -10.49 -18.28 13.65
N ARG A 94 -11.52 -19.04 13.27
CA ARG A 94 -12.90 -18.51 13.21
C ARG A 94 -13.37 -18.00 14.58
N GLU A 95 -13.01 -18.70 15.65
CA GLU A 95 -13.34 -18.30 17.02
C GLU A 95 -12.67 -16.98 17.41
N GLY A 96 -11.38 -16.83 17.12
CA GLY A 96 -10.65 -15.58 17.32
C GLY A 96 -11.29 -14.41 16.58
N TRP A 97 -11.72 -14.64 15.34
CA TRP A 97 -12.41 -13.63 14.54
C TRP A 97 -13.77 -13.25 15.13
N LEU A 98 -14.59 -14.22 15.55
CA LEU A 98 -15.89 -13.98 16.19
C LEU A 98 -15.77 -13.24 17.52
N LYS A 99 -14.77 -13.60 18.35
CA LYS A 99 -14.48 -12.91 19.60
C LYS A 99 -14.13 -11.44 19.33
N MET A 100 -13.19 -11.20 18.41
CA MET A 100 -12.74 -9.86 18.03
C MET A 100 -13.89 -8.99 17.49
N ARG A 101 -14.78 -9.56 16.67
CA ARG A 101 -15.98 -8.86 16.19
C ARG A 101 -16.89 -8.43 17.34
N LYS A 102 -17.17 -9.32 18.29
CA LYS A 102 -18.00 -9.01 19.47
C LYS A 102 -17.38 -7.90 20.34
N GLU A 103 -16.06 -7.87 20.43
CA GLU A 103 -15.34 -6.81 21.14
C GLU A 103 -15.33 -5.49 20.40
N ALA A 104 -15.27 -5.51 19.06
CA ALA A 104 -15.27 -4.31 18.25
C ALA A 104 -16.65 -3.64 18.15
N VAL A 105 -17.70 -4.45 17.99
CA VAL A 105 -19.08 -3.95 17.81
C VAL A 105 -20.03 -4.66 18.79
N PRO A 106 -19.88 -4.44 20.10
CA PRO A 106 -20.61 -5.20 21.13
C PRO A 106 -22.12 -5.01 21.08
N SER A 107 -22.61 -3.91 20.51
CA SER A 107 -24.03 -3.63 20.33
C SER A 107 -24.70 -4.45 19.22
N MET A 108 -23.92 -5.13 18.36
CA MET A 108 -24.46 -5.90 17.25
C MET A 108 -24.55 -7.39 17.58
N THR A 109 -25.73 -7.96 17.44
CA THR A 109 -25.94 -9.42 17.50
C THR A 109 -25.33 -10.10 16.25
N ASP A 110 -25.25 -11.43 16.25
CA ASP A 110 -24.77 -12.19 15.09
C ASP A 110 -25.72 -12.03 13.87
N SER A 111 -27.01 -11.81 14.12
CA SER A 111 -28.00 -11.51 13.07
C SER A 111 -27.76 -10.12 12.47
N ASP A 112 -27.62 -9.09 13.34
CA ASP A 112 -27.38 -7.72 12.90
C ASP A 112 -26.11 -7.61 12.07
N TRP A 113 -25.06 -8.32 12.47
CA TRP A 113 -23.80 -8.37 11.72
C TRP A 113 -23.98 -9.01 10.34
N ARG A 114 -24.78 -10.08 10.21
CA ARG A 114 -25.06 -10.70 8.91
C ARG A 114 -25.80 -9.73 8.00
N THR A 115 -26.87 -9.11 8.49
CA THR A 115 -27.65 -8.11 7.75
C THR A 115 -26.77 -6.94 7.33
N PHE A 116 -25.90 -6.44 8.22
CA PHE A 116 -24.94 -5.39 7.91
C PHE A 116 -23.97 -5.82 6.79
N MET A 117 -23.45 -7.05 6.83
CA MET A 117 -22.54 -7.55 5.79
C MET A 117 -23.21 -7.78 4.44
N GLU A 118 -24.52 -8.09 4.42
CA GLU A 118 -25.33 -8.16 3.20
C GLU A 118 -25.52 -6.77 2.61
N ASP A 119 -25.93 -5.80 3.40
CA ASP A 119 -26.05 -4.39 3.02
C ASP A 119 -24.73 -3.82 2.46
N VAL A 120 -23.61 -4.12 3.12
CA VAL A 120 -22.26 -3.76 2.65
C VAL A 120 -21.96 -4.34 1.25
N ARG A 121 -22.32 -5.58 0.99
CA ARG A 121 -22.10 -6.20 -0.34
C ARG A 121 -22.94 -5.52 -1.42
N GLU A 122 -24.13 -5.07 -1.08
CA GLU A 122 -25.00 -4.35 -2.00
C GLU A 122 -24.47 -2.95 -2.33
N LYS A 123 -23.82 -2.30 -1.39
CA LYS A 123 -23.28 -0.93 -1.53
C LYS A 123 -22.00 -0.83 -2.37
N ARG A 124 -21.28 -1.93 -2.54
CA ARG A 124 -19.96 -1.92 -3.17
C ARG A 124 -19.65 -3.14 -4.02
N GLU A 125 -18.63 -3.00 -4.84
CA GLU A 125 -17.94 -4.08 -5.54
C GLU A 125 -16.47 -4.10 -5.10
N ILE A 126 -15.91 -5.29 -4.86
CA ILE A 126 -14.45 -5.47 -4.78
C ILE A 126 -13.93 -5.68 -6.19
N VAL A 127 -13.29 -4.67 -6.75
CA VAL A 127 -12.78 -4.69 -8.12
C VAL A 127 -11.54 -5.57 -8.24
N ALA A 128 -10.66 -5.50 -7.25
CA ALA A 128 -9.45 -6.31 -7.20
C ALA A 128 -8.90 -6.41 -5.77
N GLU A 129 -8.11 -7.44 -5.54
CA GLU A 129 -7.21 -7.55 -4.39
C GLU A 129 -5.81 -7.90 -4.88
N ALA A 130 -4.80 -7.40 -4.18
CA ALA A 130 -3.40 -7.68 -4.50
C ALA A 130 -2.51 -7.56 -3.28
N MET A 131 -1.40 -8.31 -3.28
CA MET A 131 -0.38 -8.24 -2.24
C MET A 131 0.93 -7.73 -2.84
N PHE A 132 1.55 -6.79 -2.13
CA PHE A 132 2.82 -6.18 -2.52
C PHE A 132 3.80 -6.25 -1.37
N VAL A 133 5.07 -6.44 -1.69
CA VAL A 133 6.16 -6.18 -0.75
C VAL A 133 6.73 -4.80 -1.00
N THR A 134 6.98 -4.04 0.06
CA THR A 134 7.68 -2.76 -0.03
C THR A 134 9.12 -2.98 -0.48
N VAL A 135 9.49 -2.39 -1.61
CA VAL A 135 10.85 -2.43 -2.16
C VAL A 135 11.69 -1.28 -1.63
N LYS A 136 11.07 -0.09 -1.53
CA LYS A 136 11.73 1.12 -1.02
C LYS A 136 10.69 2.17 -0.63
N ASP A 137 10.96 2.84 0.49
CA ASP A 137 10.35 4.11 0.88
C ASP A 137 11.43 5.18 1.00
N ILE A 138 11.17 6.37 0.51
CA ILE A 138 12.04 7.53 0.61
C ILE A 138 11.21 8.68 1.17
N LYS A 139 11.70 9.31 2.23
CA LYS A 139 11.11 10.49 2.86
C LYS A 139 11.98 11.71 2.56
N ARG A 140 11.37 12.87 2.34
CA ARG A 140 12.09 14.13 2.21
C ARG A 140 12.77 14.51 3.53
N ASP A 141 12.04 14.36 4.63
CA ASP A 141 12.49 14.59 5.99
C ASP A 141 12.25 13.32 6.81
N SER A 142 13.18 12.96 7.67
CA SER A 142 13.05 11.82 8.58
C SER A 142 11.85 11.95 9.54
N LYS A 143 11.38 13.17 9.78
CA LYS A 143 10.19 13.47 10.62
C LYS A 143 8.87 13.27 9.88
N VAL A 144 8.87 13.17 8.56
CA VAL A 144 7.67 12.89 7.78
C VAL A 144 7.27 11.42 7.97
N ASN A 145 6.05 11.18 8.42
CA ASN A 145 5.49 9.85 8.51
C ASN A 145 4.77 9.49 7.20
N LEU A 146 5.27 8.48 6.51
CA LEU A 146 4.56 7.90 5.37
C LEU A 146 3.61 6.79 5.85
N PRO A 147 2.42 6.68 5.24
CA PRO A 147 1.86 7.49 4.16
C PRO A 147 1.36 8.87 4.66
N ASP A 148 1.48 9.90 3.81
CA ASP A 148 1.01 11.26 4.08
C ASP A 148 -0.46 11.46 3.65
N ASN A 149 -0.97 12.70 3.61
CA ASN A 149 -2.41 12.97 3.44
C ASN A 149 -2.92 12.75 2.02
N VAL A 150 -2.05 12.95 1.02
CA VAL A 150 -2.38 12.78 -0.40
C VAL A 150 -1.31 11.94 -1.07
N GLY A 151 -1.72 11.00 -1.91
CA GLY A 151 -0.83 10.19 -2.72
C GLY A 151 -1.23 10.19 -4.19
N VAL A 152 -0.25 10.20 -5.09
CA VAL A 152 -0.46 9.81 -6.48
C VAL A 152 0.03 8.40 -6.64
N VAL A 153 -0.90 7.47 -6.80
CA VAL A 153 -0.58 6.05 -6.95
C VAL A 153 -0.53 5.70 -8.42
N ASN A 154 0.58 5.13 -8.85
CA ASN A 154 0.80 4.69 -10.20
C ASN A 154 1.00 3.17 -10.21
N TRP A 155 0.16 2.42 -10.92
CA TRP A 155 0.34 0.99 -11.13
C TRP A 155 0.95 0.73 -12.49
N MET A 156 1.99 -0.10 -12.50
CA MET A 156 2.80 -0.32 -13.68
C MET A 156 2.94 -1.80 -14.03
N LYS A 157 3.00 -2.07 -15.33
CA LYS A 157 3.45 -3.34 -15.88
C LYS A 157 4.92 -3.22 -16.25
N VAL A 158 5.80 -3.72 -15.40
CA VAL A 158 7.23 -3.84 -15.71
C VAL A 158 7.43 -5.04 -16.62
N LYS A 159 8.18 -4.85 -17.71
CA LYS A 159 8.46 -5.87 -18.73
C LYS A 159 9.32 -6.99 -18.16
N GLU A 160 9.09 -8.19 -18.64
CA GLU A 160 9.86 -9.36 -18.21
C GLU A 160 11.36 -9.16 -18.45
N GLY A 161 12.18 -9.63 -17.51
CA GLY A 161 13.64 -9.41 -17.51
C GLY A 161 14.09 -7.99 -17.16
N LYS A 162 13.16 -7.04 -16.89
CA LYS A 162 13.49 -5.64 -16.59
C LYS A 162 13.27 -5.24 -15.12
N PHE A 163 12.87 -6.14 -14.24
CA PHE A 163 12.52 -5.84 -12.85
C PHE A 163 13.64 -5.10 -12.10
N LYS A 164 14.86 -5.64 -12.10
CA LYS A 164 15.99 -5.02 -11.41
C LYS A 164 16.37 -3.67 -12.05
N THR A 165 16.33 -3.58 -13.38
CA THR A 165 16.58 -2.33 -14.11
C THR A 165 15.57 -1.26 -13.69
N TYR A 166 14.27 -1.61 -13.69
CA TYR A 166 13.20 -0.73 -13.27
C TYR A 166 13.36 -0.25 -11.83
N GLU A 167 13.56 -1.15 -10.87
CA GLU A 167 13.75 -0.80 -9.47
C GLU A 167 14.94 0.16 -9.25
N ASN A 168 16.05 -0.04 -9.96
CA ASN A 168 17.22 0.84 -9.89
C ASN A 168 16.92 2.22 -10.51
N MET A 169 16.23 2.27 -11.64
CA MET A 169 15.84 3.53 -12.28
C MET A 169 14.92 4.35 -11.38
N GLU A 170 13.89 3.72 -10.80
CA GLU A 170 12.95 4.37 -9.89
C GLU A 170 13.69 4.92 -8.65
N LYS A 171 14.52 4.12 -8.01
CA LYS A 171 15.33 4.54 -6.85
C LYS A 171 16.23 5.74 -7.17
N SER A 172 16.87 5.73 -8.35
CA SER A 172 17.75 6.81 -8.79
C SER A 172 16.98 8.10 -9.08
N LEU A 173 15.89 8.02 -9.85
CA LEU A 173 15.08 9.18 -10.23
C LEU A 173 14.49 9.87 -9.00
N TYR A 174 13.94 9.12 -8.06
CA TYR A 174 13.29 9.69 -6.89
C TYR A 174 14.25 10.15 -5.81
N SER A 175 15.39 9.48 -5.62
CA SER A 175 16.44 9.94 -4.69
C SER A 175 17.00 11.32 -5.11
N SER A 176 17.07 11.59 -6.42
CA SER A 176 17.54 12.87 -6.96
C SER A 176 16.44 13.93 -7.14
N GLY A 177 15.18 13.51 -7.24
CA GLY A 177 14.04 14.34 -7.65
C GLY A 177 13.16 14.88 -6.53
N LEU A 178 13.14 14.23 -5.35
CA LEU A 178 12.27 14.59 -4.23
C LEU A 178 12.45 16.03 -3.73
N ASN A 179 13.64 16.60 -3.88
CA ASN A 179 13.98 17.92 -3.33
C ASN A 179 13.89 19.07 -4.34
N LYS A 180 13.59 18.81 -5.63
CA LYS A 180 13.67 19.85 -6.66
C LYS A 180 12.71 21.01 -6.45
N ASN A 181 11.50 20.76 -5.93
CA ASN A 181 10.51 21.81 -5.68
C ASN A 181 9.96 21.80 -4.24
N GLY A 182 10.42 20.91 -3.39
CA GLY A 182 10.01 20.82 -1.99
C GLY A 182 8.54 20.43 -1.74
N LEU A 183 7.76 20.09 -2.77
CA LEU A 183 6.33 19.81 -2.64
C LEU A 183 6.05 18.35 -2.28
N ARG A 184 6.80 17.39 -2.83
CA ARG A 184 6.67 15.99 -2.45
C ARG A 184 7.30 15.73 -1.08
N THR A 185 6.59 15.04 -0.21
CA THR A 185 7.07 14.64 1.14
C THR A 185 7.78 13.31 1.13
N GLY A 186 7.48 12.46 0.16
CA GLY A 186 8.09 11.14 0.05
C GLY A 186 7.68 10.39 -1.21
N TRP A 187 8.19 9.16 -1.29
CA TRP A 187 7.93 8.24 -2.38
C TRP A 187 8.03 6.79 -1.90
N SER A 188 7.16 5.94 -2.41
CA SER A 188 7.12 4.51 -2.09
C SER A 188 7.11 3.67 -3.36
N LEU A 189 7.77 2.52 -3.32
CA LEU A 189 7.79 1.51 -4.38
C LEU A 189 7.42 0.15 -3.81
N GLY A 190 6.41 -0.50 -4.40
CA GLY A 190 5.99 -1.86 -4.06
C GLY A 190 6.01 -2.79 -5.27
N LYS A 191 6.36 -4.04 -5.02
CA LYS A 191 6.37 -5.15 -5.99
C LYS A 191 5.29 -6.15 -5.63
N ARG A 192 4.47 -6.53 -6.60
CA ARG A 192 3.41 -7.53 -6.44
C ARG A 192 3.98 -8.92 -6.17
N ILE A 193 3.38 -9.67 -5.25
CA ILE A 193 3.85 -10.99 -4.80
C ILE A 193 2.79 -12.10 -4.82
N ASP A 194 1.51 -11.77 -4.98
CA ASP A 194 0.40 -12.74 -4.94
C ASP A 194 0.14 -13.44 -6.27
N LYS A 195 0.59 -12.85 -7.37
CA LYS A 195 0.44 -13.41 -8.73
C LYS A 195 1.70 -13.18 -9.55
N TYR A 196 1.99 -14.14 -10.42
CA TYR A 196 3.07 -14.10 -11.40
C TYR A 196 2.53 -14.44 -12.78
N GLY A 197 3.17 -13.93 -13.84
CA GLY A 197 2.82 -14.25 -15.22
C GLY A 197 2.85 -13.03 -16.14
N ILE A 198 2.86 -13.30 -17.44
CA ILE A 198 2.90 -12.27 -18.50
C ILE A 198 1.57 -11.51 -18.61
N ASP A 199 0.45 -12.13 -18.24
CA ASP A 199 -0.89 -11.58 -18.40
C ASP A 199 -1.35 -10.69 -17.23
N LEU A 200 -0.46 -10.42 -16.26
CA LEU A 200 -0.78 -9.47 -15.20
C LEU A 200 -0.95 -8.07 -15.77
N TYR A 201 -2.07 -7.41 -15.44
CA TYR A 201 -2.33 -6.03 -15.85
C TYR A 201 -1.28 -5.07 -15.27
N TRP A 202 -0.90 -5.26 -13.99
CA TRP A 202 0.20 -4.54 -13.33
C TRP A 202 0.92 -5.45 -12.30
N ASN A 203 2.21 -5.19 -12.08
CA ASN A 203 3.07 -5.96 -11.18
C ASN A 203 3.90 -5.11 -10.21
N TYR A 204 3.85 -3.79 -10.34
CA TYR A 204 4.44 -2.80 -9.44
C TYR A 204 3.47 -1.65 -9.20
N PHE A 205 3.69 -0.93 -8.07
CA PHE A 205 3.13 0.40 -7.89
C PHE A 205 4.20 1.35 -7.34
N THR A 206 4.01 2.65 -7.61
CA THR A 206 4.69 3.72 -6.87
C THR A 206 3.66 4.66 -6.27
N VAL A 207 4.05 5.38 -5.22
CA VAL A 207 3.25 6.46 -4.66
C VAL A 207 4.14 7.68 -4.48
N ASP A 208 3.74 8.80 -5.06
CA ASP A 208 4.28 10.12 -4.74
C ASP A 208 3.44 10.72 -3.60
N TRP A 209 4.06 11.03 -2.47
CA TRP A 209 3.37 11.54 -1.29
C TRP A 209 3.43 13.07 -1.20
N PHE A 210 2.33 13.67 -0.75
CA PHE A 210 2.16 15.11 -0.54
C PHE A 210 1.48 15.38 0.79
N ALA A 211 1.89 16.46 1.48
CA ALA A 211 1.28 16.88 2.73
C ALA A 211 -0.22 17.22 2.58
N ASN A 212 -0.59 17.77 1.44
CA ASN A 212 -1.96 18.19 1.15
C ASN A 212 -2.24 18.26 -0.37
N TYR A 213 -3.51 18.46 -0.73
CA TYR A 213 -3.95 18.52 -2.12
C TYR A 213 -3.39 19.73 -2.87
N THR A 214 -3.17 20.86 -2.18
CA THR A 214 -2.58 22.07 -2.78
C THR A 214 -1.16 21.82 -3.27
N ASP A 215 -0.35 21.11 -2.49
CA ASP A 215 1.02 20.79 -2.86
C ASP A 215 1.05 19.81 -4.06
N TYR A 216 0.12 18.85 -4.09
CA TYR A 216 -0.07 17.99 -5.25
C TYR A 216 -0.39 18.82 -6.52
N VAL A 217 -1.39 19.71 -6.47
CA VAL A 217 -1.80 20.54 -7.63
C VAL A 217 -0.66 21.43 -8.11
N LYS A 218 0.06 22.09 -7.20
CA LYS A 218 1.25 22.88 -7.54
C LYS A 218 2.34 22.03 -8.19
N ASN A 219 2.56 20.82 -7.69
CA ASN A 219 3.53 19.91 -8.29
C ASN A 219 3.10 19.48 -9.70
N ALA A 220 1.83 19.10 -9.89
CA ALA A 220 1.28 18.68 -11.18
C ALA A 220 1.35 19.79 -12.23
N ALA A 221 1.07 21.04 -11.87
CA ALA A 221 1.17 22.19 -12.76
C ALA A 221 2.61 22.50 -13.23
N ASN A 222 3.61 22.01 -12.52
CA ASN A 222 5.03 22.22 -12.85
C ASN A 222 5.72 20.98 -13.48
N ILE A 223 4.97 19.91 -13.77
CA ILE A 223 5.53 18.75 -14.48
C ILE A 223 5.74 19.13 -15.94
N PRO A 224 6.97 18.98 -16.47
CA PRO A 224 7.23 19.17 -17.91
C PRO A 224 6.36 18.24 -18.76
N ALA A 225 6.09 18.62 -20.00
CA ALA A 225 5.44 17.74 -20.95
C ALA A 225 6.19 16.40 -21.05
N TRP A 226 5.45 15.30 -20.96
CA TRP A 226 5.97 13.94 -20.80
C TRP A 226 6.88 13.51 -21.96
N ASP A 227 6.64 14.04 -23.16
CA ASP A 227 7.44 13.82 -24.35
C ASP A 227 8.80 14.54 -24.31
N ALA A 228 8.94 15.60 -23.53
CA ALA A 228 10.17 16.35 -23.33
C ALA A 228 11.07 15.76 -22.23
N ASP A 229 10.54 14.87 -21.34
CA ASP A 229 11.30 14.28 -20.25
C ASP A 229 12.02 12.99 -20.68
N LYS A 230 13.34 13.10 -20.91
CA LYS A 230 14.19 11.94 -21.26
C LYS A 230 14.18 10.83 -20.23
N GLY A 231 14.01 11.16 -18.95
CA GLY A 231 13.91 10.18 -17.84
C GLY A 231 12.64 9.36 -17.99
N TYR A 232 11.50 10.01 -18.20
CA TYR A 232 10.23 9.37 -18.44
C TYR A 232 10.25 8.47 -19.68
N GLN A 233 10.78 8.95 -20.81
CA GLN A 233 10.92 8.15 -22.03
C GLN A 233 11.79 6.90 -21.83
N SER A 234 12.84 7.01 -21.01
CA SER A 234 13.68 5.86 -20.64
C SER A 234 12.90 4.84 -19.79
N MET A 235 12.04 5.30 -18.88
CA MET A 235 11.16 4.45 -18.09
C MET A 235 10.16 3.68 -18.95
N MET A 236 9.58 4.30 -19.99
CA MET A 236 8.63 3.66 -20.90
C MET A 236 9.25 2.49 -21.69
N LYS A 237 10.57 2.43 -21.82
CA LYS A 237 11.26 1.27 -22.43
C LYS A 237 11.23 0.02 -21.54
N VAL A 238 11.11 0.20 -20.21
CA VAL A 238 11.16 -0.88 -19.22
C VAL A 238 9.81 -1.20 -18.58
N ARG A 239 8.85 -0.26 -18.63
CA ARG A 239 7.52 -0.44 -18.04
C ARG A 239 6.44 0.29 -18.82
N ASP A 240 5.18 -0.11 -18.64
CA ASP A 240 3.99 0.62 -19.08
C ASP A 240 3.27 1.15 -17.84
N LEU A 241 2.86 2.42 -17.84
CA LEU A 241 1.93 2.95 -16.84
C LEU A 241 0.52 2.46 -17.20
N ARG A 242 -0.10 1.71 -16.29
CA ARG A 242 -1.41 1.10 -16.52
C ARG A 242 -2.54 1.91 -15.92
N GLU A 243 -2.30 2.47 -14.74
CA GLU A 243 -3.29 3.26 -14.01
C GLU A 243 -2.57 4.30 -13.17
N SER A 244 -3.17 5.48 -13.03
CA SER A 244 -2.70 6.54 -12.15
C SER A 244 -3.90 7.22 -11.51
N VAL A 245 -3.94 7.28 -10.19
CA VAL A 245 -5.00 7.95 -9.45
C VAL A 245 -4.45 8.80 -8.32
N VAL A 246 -5.17 9.87 -8.00
CA VAL A 246 -4.91 10.65 -6.79
C VAL A 246 -5.78 10.10 -5.68
N ILE A 247 -5.17 9.79 -4.54
CA ILE A 247 -5.84 9.31 -3.34
C ILE A 247 -5.70 10.32 -2.22
N ARG A 248 -6.75 10.45 -1.41
CA ARG A 248 -6.77 11.26 -0.19
C ARG A 248 -7.05 10.36 1.01
N LYS A 249 -6.31 10.61 2.09
CA LYS A 249 -6.47 9.86 3.34
C LYS A 249 -7.85 10.13 3.96
N VAL A 250 -8.56 9.04 4.28
CA VAL A 250 -9.83 9.08 5.00
C VAL A 250 -9.60 8.72 6.46
N ILE A 251 -8.91 7.60 6.72
CA ILE A 251 -8.52 7.17 8.07
C ILE A 251 -7.22 6.36 7.99
N MET A 252 -6.43 6.42 9.05
CA MET A 252 -5.22 5.61 9.23
C MET A 252 -5.16 5.12 10.66
N LEU A 253 -5.12 3.82 10.83
CA LEU A 253 -4.88 3.12 12.08
C LEU A 253 -3.53 2.41 12.01
N ASN A 254 -2.70 2.49 13.09
CA ASN A 254 -1.38 1.87 13.21
C ASN A 254 -1.21 1.28 14.60
#